data_05704c6974daa1f776ec102eb78d7e52
#
_entry.id   05704c6974daa1f776ec102eb78d7e52
#
_cell.length_a   1.000
_cell.length_b   1.000
_cell.length_c   1.000
_cell.angle_alpha   90.00
_cell.angle_beta   90.00
_cell.angle_gamma   90.00
#
_symmetry.space_group_name_H-M   'P 1'
#
loop_
_entity.id
_entity.type
_entity.pdbx_description
1 polymer ?
#
loop_
_entity_poly.entity_id
_entity_poly.type
_entity_poly.pdbx_seq_one_letter_code
_entity_poly.pdbx_strand_id
1 'polypeptide(L)'
;IIDALFGTGLSRYIANNLISLIKEVNASSVPVYAIDIPSGINGENSSPQPEAFKCQKTITFFCKKKCHLLFPSKKYCGEVIVEDIGIKKEVIKTINPKIKKNDPNLWIKNFPFPSPIDHKYSRGLLIINTGPKFQTGAARLAGRSALRVGAGAVRLICDKDSAEFLEPQISVEMLSVINEKNDLLKILKDKKITSVLVGPGNGVNDETKART
;
A
#
# COMPACT_ATOMS: atom_id res chain seq x y z
N ILE A 1 -3.24 6.41 32.70
CA ILE A 1 -4.18 5.27 32.71
C ILE A 1 -3.51 4.12 31.97
N ILE A 2 -3.68 2.90 32.49
CA ILE A 2 -3.27 1.68 31.80
C ILE A 2 -4.55 0.98 31.31
N ASP A 3 -4.67 0.80 30.00
CA ASP A 3 -5.74 0.05 29.35
C ASP A 3 -5.32 -1.40 29.17
N ALA A 4 -5.92 -2.29 29.95
CA ALA A 4 -5.71 -3.74 29.89
C ALA A 4 -7.06 -4.50 29.87
N LEU A 5 -8.12 -3.87 29.33
CA LEU A 5 -9.47 -4.44 29.37
C LEU A 5 -9.68 -5.50 28.28
N PHE A 6 -9.24 -5.23 27.04
CA PHE A 6 -9.37 -6.14 25.92
C PHE A 6 -8.09 -6.19 25.10
N GLY A 7 -7.80 -7.34 24.56
CA GLY A 7 -6.69 -7.59 23.62
C GLY A 7 -7.20 -8.15 22.29
N THR A 8 -6.45 -9.10 21.68
CA THR A 8 -6.74 -9.70 20.36
C THR A 8 -8.09 -10.42 20.28
N GLY A 9 -8.66 -10.84 21.40
CA GLY A 9 -9.91 -11.61 21.44
C GLY A 9 -11.20 -10.78 21.34
N LEU A 10 -11.13 -9.47 21.16
CA LEU A 10 -12.33 -8.63 21.08
C LEU A 10 -13.05 -8.83 19.75
N SER A 11 -14.09 -9.69 19.76
CA SER A 11 -14.93 -9.99 18.58
C SER A 11 -16.33 -9.40 18.66
N ARG A 12 -16.76 -8.94 19.84
CA ARG A 12 -18.10 -8.38 20.11
C ARG A 12 -18.06 -6.88 20.33
N TYR A 13 -19.23 -6.23 20.25
CA TYR A 13 -19.34 -4.84 20.64
C TYR A 13 -19.13 -4.68 22.13
N ILE A 14 -18.44 -3.59 22.50
CA ILE A 14 -18.25 -3.22 23.91
C ILE A 14 -19.53 -2.60 24.47
N ALA A 15 -19.74 -2.75 25.76
CA ALA A 15 -20.94 -2.27 26.43
C ALA A 15 -20.99 -0.74 26.46
N ASN A 16 -22.21 -0.17 26.48
CA ASN A 16 -22.42 1.28 26.41
C ASN A 16 -21.75 2.06 27.56
N ASN A 17 -21.74 1.50 28.77
CA ASN A 17 -21.07 2.11 29.92
C ASN A 17 -19.55 2.25 29.68
N LEU A 18 -18.94 1.28 29.01
CA LEU A 18 -17.51 1.35 28.67
C LEU A 18 -17.26 2.33 27.52
N ILE A 19 -18.20 2.42 26.53
CA ILE A 19 -18.12 3.46 25.50
C ILE A 19 -18.11 4.85 26.13
N SER A 20 -18.98 5.09 27.12
CA SER A 20 -19.04 6.36 27.84
C SER A 20 -17.74 6.66 28.60
N LEU A 21 -17.17 5.65 29.28
CA LEU A 21 -15.89 5.77 29.95
C LEU A 21 -14.75 6.11 28.98
N ILE A 22 -14.67 5.41 27.82
CA ILE A 22 -13.66 5.68 26.82
C ILE A 22 -13.77 7.11 26.28
N LYS A 23 -14.99 7.60 26.04
CA LYS A 23 -15.24 8.99 25.62
C LYS A 23 -14.70 9.99 26.66
N GLU A 24 -15.03 9.79 27.92
CA GLU A 24 -14.61 10.64 29.01
C GLU A 24 -13.07 10.67 29.13
N VAL A 25 -12.43 9.49 29.10
CA VAL A 25 -10.97 9.38 29.15
C VAL A 25 -10.32 10.03 27.91
N ASN A 26 -10.86 9.81 26.72
CA ASN A 26 -10.35 10.42 25.50
C ASN A 26 -10.51 11.95 25.46
N ALA A 27 -11.47 12.49 26.20
CA ALA A 27 -11.69 13.93 26.35
C ALA A 27 -10.78 14.54 27.43
N SER A 28 -10.23 13.72 28.31
CA SER A 28 -9.27 14.16 29.32
C SER A 28 -7.87 14.34 28.75
N SER A 29 -7.00 15.04 29.45
CA SER A 29 -5.57 15.17 29.13
C SER A 29 -4.70 14.04 29.72
N VAL A 30 -5.32 13.06 30.38
CA VAL A 30 -4.58 11.97 31.03
C VAL A 30 -4.01 11.02 30.00
N PRO A 31 -2.69 10.71 30.04
CA PRO A 31 -2.08 9.78 29.11
C PRO A 31 -2.60 8.36 29.28
N VAL A 32 -2.87 7.68 28.19
CA VAL A 32 -3.31 6.28 28.14
C VAL A 32 -2.23 5.41 27.53
N TYR A 33 -1.96 4.28 28.16
CA TYR A 33 -1.02 3.24 27.72
C TYR A 33 -1.78 1.93 27.57
N ALA A 34 -1.81 1.35 26.37
CA ALA A 34 -2.51 0.09 26.14
C ALA A 34 -1.59 -1.12 26.26
N ILE A 35 -2.13 -2.18 26.84
CA ILE A 35 -1.54 -3.51 26.84
C ILE A 35 -2.11 -4.30 25.67
N ASP A 36 -1.24 -4.73 24.78
CA ASP A 36 -1.48 -5.48 23.56
C ASP A 36 -2.21 -4.68 22.46
N ILE A 37 -3.45 -4.28 22.66
CA ILE A 37 -4.27 -3.52 21.69
C ILE A 37 -5.14 -2.53 22.48
N PRO A 38 -5.28 -1.27 22.01
CA PRO A 38 -6.22 -0.35 22.64
C PRO A 38 -7.65 -0.91 22.66
N SER A 39 -8.28 -0.90 23.82
CA SER A 39 -9.65 -1.40 23.96
C SER A 39 -10.62 -0.61 23.07
N GLY A 40 -11.48 -1.31 22.36
CA GLY A 40 -12.31 -0.79 21.28
C GLY A 40 -11.75 -1.01 19.88
N ILE A 41 -10.59 -1.64 19.73
CA ILE A 41 -10.01 -2.03 18.44
C ILE A 41 -10.18 -3.54 18.22
N ASN A 42 -10.66 -3.92 17.03
CA ASN A 42 -10.61 -5.30 16.60
C ASN A 42 -9.23 -5.62 16.01
N GLY A 43 -8.53 -6.60 16.59
CA GLY A 43 -7.16 -6.96 16.19
C GLY A 43 -7.06 -7.63 14.82
N GLU A 44 -8.11 -8.31 14.36
CA GLU A 44 -8.10 -9.07 13.10
C GLU A 44 -8.38 -8.21 11.88
N ASN A 45 -9.44 -7.41 11.90
CA ASN A 45 -9.88 -6.62 10.76
C ASN A 45 -9.41 -5.15 10.80
N SER A 46 -8.72 -4.76 11.88
CA SER A 46 -8.23 -3.38 12.09
C SER A 46 -9.35 -2.33 12.07
N SER A 47 -10.55 -2.70 12.49
CA SER A 47 -11.68 -1.78 12.60
C SER A 47 -11.83 -1.31 14.04
N PRO A 48 -11.89 0.00 14.27
CA PRO A 48 -12.29 0.52 15.57
C PRO A 48 -13.80 0.35 15.73
N GLN A 49 -14.22 0.11 16.96
CA GLN A 49 -15.60 0.27 17.37
C GLN A 49 -15.99 1.75 17.42
N PRO A 50 -17.25 2.11 17.70
CA PRO A 50 -17.65 3.53 17.78
C PRO A 50 -16.73 4.38 18.65
N GLU A 51 -16.17 3.77 19.71
CA GLU A 51 -15.13 4.39 20.54
C GLU A 51 -14.01 3.38 20.82
N ALA A 52 -12.78 3.89 20.86
CA ALA A 52 -11.59 3.17 21.26
C ALA A 52 -10.65 4.13 22.02
N PHE A 53 -9.86 3.64 22.95
CA PHE A 53 -8.87 4.47 23.63
C PHE A 53 -7.83 5.03 22.66
N LYS A 54 -7.56 6.34 22.78
CA LYS A 54 -6.47 7.02 22.08
C LYS A 54 -5.23 6.94 22.95
N CYS A 55 -4.33 6.03 22.63
CA CYS A 55 -3.17 5.76 23.46
C CYS A 55 -1.96 6.57 23.02
N GLN A 56 -1.10 6.95 23.97
CA GLN A 56 0.23 7.48 23.67
C GLN A 56 1.18 6.35 23.27
N LYS A 57 1.07 5.19 23.93
CA LYS A 57 1.86 4.00 23.61
C LYS A 57 1.01 2.75 23.74
N THR A 58 1.35 1.76 22.92
CA THR A 58 0.81 0.40 23.01
C THR A 58 1.97 -0.57 23.15
N ILE A 59 1.98 -1.35 24.22
CA ILE A 59 2.96 -2.41 24.45
C ILE A 59 2.31 -3.72 24.00
N THR A 60 2.79 -4.28 22.90
CA THR A 60 2.28 -5.52 22.36
C THR A 60 3.33 -6.62 22.43
N PHE A 61 2.92 -7.89 22.36
CA PHE A 61 3.78 -9.02 22.63
C PHE A 61 4.08 -9.81 21.35
N PHE A 62 5.32 -10.30 21.24
CA PHE A 62 5.81 -11.18 20.20
C PHE A 62 5.85 -10.55 18.79
N CYS A 63 4.73 -9.99 18.28
CA CYS A 63 4.69 -9.32 16.99
C CYS A 63 3.57 -8.28 16.92
N LYS A 64 3.72 -7.31 16.01
CA LYS A 64 2.66 -6.35 15.71
C LYS A 64 1.48 -7.05 15.06
N LYS A 65 0.27 -6.67 15.45
CA LYS A 65 -0.99 -7.10 14.82
C LYS A 65 -1.34 -6.13 13.69
N LYS A 66 -2.31 -6.48 12.84
CA LYS A 66 -2.74 -5.62 11.71
C LYS A 66 -3.17 -4.22 12.18
N CYS A 67 -3.89 -4.15 13.29
CA CYS A 67 -4.40 -2.90 13.86
C CYS A 67 -3.30 -1.90 14.24
N HIS A 68 -2.09 -2.37 14.55
CA HIS A 68 -0.94 -1.51 14.85
C HIS A 68 -0.34 -0.85 13.59
N LEU A 69 -0.65 -1.37 12.41
CA LEU A 69 -0.02 -0.96 11.14
C LEU A 69 -1.01 -0.33 10.16
N LEU A 70 -2.29 -0.71 10.23
CA LEU A 70 -3.31 -0.32 9.26
C LEU A 70 -4.25 0.74 9.84
N PHE A 71 -4.60 1.72 9.02
CA PHE A 71 -5.69 2.64 9.32
C PHE A 71 -7.05 1.95 9.13
N PRO A 72 -8.07 2.34 9.89
CA PRO A 72 -8.10 3.47 10.83
C PRO A 72 -7.54 3.18 12.22
N SER A 73 -7.30 1.94 12.61
CA SER A 73 -6.93 1.57 13.97
C SER A 73 -5.57 2.10 14.42
N LYS A 74 -4.60 2.18 13.50
CA LYS A 74 -3.25 2.68 13.79
C LYS A 74 -3.26 4.03 14.52
N LYS A 75 -4.21 4.92 14.23
CA LYS A 75 -4.31 6.25 14.86
C LYS A 75 -4.58 6.23 16.37
N TYR A 76 -5.07 5.10 16.89
CA TYR A 76 -5.37 4.94 18.31
C TYR A 76 -4.20 4.34 19.10
N CYS A 77 -3.24 3.70 18.43
CA CYS A 77 -2.21 2.89 19.07
C CYS A 77 -1.02 3.72 19.61
N GLY A 78 -0.84 4.95 19.13
CA GLY A 78 0.35 5.75 19.47
C GLY A 78 1.65 5.07 19.02
N GLU A 79 2.70 5.22 19.83
CA GLU A 79 3.95 4.49 19.64
C GLU A 79 3.75 3.01 20.01
N VAL A 80 4.05 2.10 19.08
CA VAL A 80 3.87 0.65 19.29
C VAL A 80 5.21 0.00 19.60
N ILE A 81 5.34 -0.50 20.80
CA ILE A 81 6.52 -1.23 21.32
C ILE A 81 6.18 -2.73 21.31
N VAL A 82 7.09 -3.54 20.81
CA VAL A 82 6.94 -5.01 20.82
C VAL A 82 7.88 -5.58 21.86
N GLU A 83 7.30 -6.20 22.89
CA GLU A 83 8.05 -6.85 23.95
C GLU A 83 8.16 -8.35 23.73
N ASP A 84 9.34 -8.88 24.03
CA ASP A 84 9.62 -10.31 23.98
C ASP A 84 9.12 -10.98 25.28
N ILE A 85 8.23 -11.93 25.13
CA ILE A 85 7.69 -12.74 26.25
C ILE A 85 8.19 -14.18 26.23
N GLY A 86 9.31 -14.44 25.56
CA GLY A 86 9.95 -15.75 25.49
C GLY A 86 9.34 -16.72 24.48
N ILE A 87 8.48 -16.26 23.58
CA ILE A 87 7.96 -17.09 22.48
C ILE A 87 9.04 -17.27 21.43
N LYS A 88 9.40 -18.51 21.12
CA LYS A 88 10.42 -18.83 20.12
C LYS A 88 10.00 -18.37 18.72
N LYS A 89 10.90 -17.70 18.00
CA LYS A 89 10.62 -17.18 16.64
C LYS A 89 10.26 -18.27 15.62
N GLU A 90 10.66 -19.50 15.87
CA GLU A 90 10.31 -20.67 15.04
C GLU A 90 8.80 -20.92 14.95
N VAL A 91 8.05 -20.51 15.97
CA VAL A 91 6.59 -20.58 15.99
C VAL A 91 5.96 -19.88 14.78
N ILE A 92 6.56 -18.76 14.32
CA ILE A 92 6.11 -18.05 13.11
C ILE A 92 6.14 -18.96 11.87
N LYS A 93 7.15 -19.85 11.77
CA LYS A 93 7.25 -20.79 10.64
C LYS A 93 6.13 -21.82 10.66
N THR A 94 5.77 -22.26 11.85
CA THR A 94 4.65 -23.22 12.05
C THR A 94 3.30 -22.59 11.73
N ILE A 95 3.06 -21.36 12.21
CA ILE A 95 1.83 -20.60 11.96
C ILE A 95 1.74 -20.17 10.48
N ASN A 96 2.88 -19.88 9.84
CA ASN A 96 3.00 -19.44 8.45
C ASN A 96 2.03 -18.29 8.09
N PRO A 97 2.15 -17.11 8.70
CA PRO A 97 1.21 -16.02 8.49
C PRO A 97 1.22 -15.57 7.02
N LYS A 98 0.03 -15.48 6.42
CA LYS A 98 -0.15 -15.05 5.02
C LYS A 98 0.14 -13.56 4.81
N ILE A 99 0.02 -12.75 5.87
CA ILE A 99 0.23 -11.30 5.82
C ILE A 99 1.52 -10.98 6.56
N LYS A 100 2.39 -10.22 5.89
CA LYS A 100 3.67 -9.76 6.45
C LYS A 100 3.75 -8.23 6.35
N LYS A 101 4.38 -7.60 7.34
CA LYS A 101 4.76 -6.19 7.22
C LYS A 101 5.73 -6.07 6.03
N ASN A 102 5.48 -5.12 5.13
CA ASN A 102 6.43 -4.85 4.05
C ASN A 102 7.74 -4.30 4.65
N ASP A 103 8.81 -5.07 4.46
CA ASP A 103 10.14 -4.74 4.94
C ASP A 103 11.17 -5.08 3.85
N PRO A 104 12.18 -4.25 3.60
CA PRO A 104 13.20 -4.53 2.59
C PRO A 104 13.84 -5.92 2.69
N ASN A 105 14.00 -6.46 3.89
CA ASN A 105 14.55 -7.80 4.10
C ASN A 105 13.72 -8.91 3.44
N LEU A 106 12.44 -8.67 3.11
CA LEU A 106 11.61 -9.64 2.41
C LEU A 106 11.93 -9.75 0.92
N TRP A 107 12.46 -8.70 0.30
CA TRP A 107 12.57 -8.61 -1.14
C TRP A 107 13.91 -8.07 -1.64
N ILE A 108 14.75 -7.45 -0.81
CA ILE A 108 15.99 -6.80 -1.24
C ILE A 108 16.96 -7.77 -1.93
N LYS A 109 17.00 -9.04 -1.51
CA LYS A 109 17.83 -10.07 -2.12
C LYS A 109 17.45 -10.40 -3.57
N ASN A 110 16.19 -10.18 -3.91
CA ASN A 110 15.63 -10.44 -5.24
C ASN A 110 15.45 -9.15 -6.05
N PHE A 111 15.85 -8.01 -5.49
CA PHE A 111 15.76 -6.74 -6.20
C PHE A 111 16.80 -6.70 -7.32
N PRO A 112 16.39 -6.41 -8.56
CA PRO A 112 17.28 -6.43 -9.72
C PRO A 112 18.12 -5.14 -9.77
N PHE A 113 19.16 -5.07 -8.97
CA PHE A 113 20.12 -3.96 -9.03
C PHE A 113 20.78 -3.90 -10.39
N PRO A 114 20.87 -2.71 -11.03
CA PRO A 114 21.53 -2.57 -12.32
C PRO A 114 23.03 -2.95 -12.26
N SER A 115 23.49 -3.69 -13.26
CA SER A 115 24.90 -3.96 -13.49
C SER A 115 25.53 -2.81 -14.32
N PRO A 116 26.84 -2.53 -14.19
CA PRO A 116 27.54 -1.56 -15.02
C PRO A 116 27.46 -1.83 -16.54
N ILE A 117 27.22 -3.08 -16.93
CA ILE A 117 27.11 -3.50 -18.35
C ILE A 117 25.67 -3.51 -18.85
N ASP A 118 24.69 -3.19 -17.99
CA ASP A 118 23.28 -3.16 -18.39
C ASP A 118 22.98 -1.98 -19.32
N HIS A 119 22.09 -2.23 -20.27
CA HIS A 119 21.51 -1.20 -21.11
C HIS A 119 20.01 -1.05 -20.85
N LYS A 120 19.39 -0.01 -21.40
CA LYS A 120 17.99 0.32 -21.12
C LYS A 120 17.01 -0.84 -21.34
N TYR A 121 17.23 -1.68 -22.32
CA TYR A 121 16.32 -2.80 -22.63
C TYR A 121 16.61 -4.06 -21.81
N SER A 122 17.83 -4.28 -21.32
CA SER A 122 18.10 -5.36 -20.37
C SER A 122 17.42 -5.10 -19.02
N ARG A 123 17.25 -3.81 -18.68
CA ARG A 123 16.53 -3.36 -17.47
C ARG A 123 15.00 -3.30 -17.65
N GLY A 124 14.52 -3.61 -18.84
CA GLY A 124 13.10 -3.72 -19.17
C GLY A 124 12.43 -2.43 -19.64
N LEU A 125 11.35 -2.63 -20.39
CA LEU A 125 10.45 -1.60 -20.87
C LEU A 125 9.10 -1.73 -20.17
N LEU A 126 8.72 -0.69 -19.43
CA LEU A 126 7.39 -0.58 -18.82
C LEU A 126 6.44 0.14 -19.78
N ILE A 127 5.30 -0.46 -20.02
CA ILE A 127 4.17 0.20 -20.68
C ILE A 127 3.19 0.70 -19.63
N ILE A 128 2.74 1.95 -19.77
CA ILE A 128 1.72 2.54 -18.89
C ILE A 128 0.55 3.01 -19.73
N ASN A 129 -0.63 2.44 -19.50
CA ASN A 129 -1.85 2.95 -20.07
C ASN A 129 -2.28 4.21 -19.31
N THR A 130 -2.38 5.34 -20.02
CA THR A 130 -2.77 6.61 -19.38
C THR A 130 -4.28 6.74 -19.30
N GLY A 131 -4.73 7.62 -18.41
CA GLY A 131 -6.10 8.12 -18.44
C GLY A 131 -6.32 9.10 -19.62
N PRO A 132 -7.57 9.51 -19.82
CA PRO A 132 -7.93 10.49 -20.84
C PRO A 132 -7.29 11.86 -20.56
N LYS A 133 -7.38 12.76 -21.54
CA LYS A 133 -6.96 14.16 -21.43
C LYS A 133 -7.38 14.75 -20.09
N PHE A 134 -6.48 15.48 -19.44
CA PHE A 134 -6.59 16.04 -18.07
C PHE A 134 -6.54 15.02 -16.91
N GLN A 135 -6.47 13.71 -17.15
CA GLN A 135 -6.30 12.69 -16.11
C GLN A 135 -4.97 11.91 -16.26
N THR A 136 -4.01 12.47 -16.94
CA THR A 136 -2.72 11.83 -17.25
C THR A 136 -1.67 11.94 -16.13
N GLY A 137 -1.93 12.76 -15.10
CA GLY A 137 -0.96 13.07 -14.04
C GLY A 137 -0.45 11.84 -13.28
N ALA A 138 -1.35 10.90 -12.96
CA ALA A 138 -0.99 9.67 -12.24
C ALA A 138 -0.08 8.76 -13.09
N ALA A 139 -0.33 8.63 -14.39
CA ALA A 139 0.52 7.87 -15.30
C ALA A 139 1.93 8.49 -15.43
N ARG A 140 2.03 9.82 -15.48
CA ARG A 140 3.32 10.54 -15.47
C ARG A 140 4.11 10.28 -14.20
N LEU A 141 3.46 10.36 -13.02
CA LEU A 141 4.10 10.06 -11.75
C LEU A 141 4.58 8.60 -11.70
N ALA A 142 3.76 7.66 -12.18
CA ALA A 142 4.12 6.26 -12.27
C ALA A 142 5.33 6.04 -13.19
N GLY A 143 5.38 6.69 -14.36
CA GLY A 143 6.52 6.63 -15.27
C GLY A 143 7.81 7.13 -14.65
N ARG A 144 7.78 8.30 -14.03
CA ARG A 144 8.92 8.87 -13.29
C ARG A 144 9.38 7.95 -12.16
N SER A 145 8.43 7.41 -11.38
CA SER A 145 8.75 6.49 -10.29
C SER A 145 9.42 5.22 -10.79
N ALA A 146 8.92 4.65 -11.90
CA ALA A 146 9.51 3.48 -12.53
C ALA A 146 10.96 3.72 -12.98
N LEU A 147 11.23 4.84 -13.63
CA LEU A 147 12.60 5.22 -14.03
C LEU A 147 13.51 5.40 -12.82
N ARG A 148 13.01 6.02 -11.74
CA ARG A 148 13.75 6.22 -10.49
C ARG A 148 14.09 4.90 -9.78
N VAL A 149 13.20 3.92 -9.83
CA VAL A 149 13.41 2.58 -9.23
C VAL A 149 14.36 1.73 -10.08
N GLY A 150 14.52 2.04 -11.38
CA GLY A 150 15.49 1.35 -12.22
C GLY A 150 14.95 0.78 -13.51
N ALA A 151 13.69 1.03 -13.90
CA ALA A 151 13.21 0.68 -15.23
C ALA A 151 14.12 1.27 -16.31
N GLY A 152 14.43 0.49 -17.33
CA GLY A 152 15.32 0.92 -18.40
C GLY A 152 14.67 1.89 -19.36
N ALA A 153 13.38 1.74 -19.59
CA ALA A 153 12.56 2.64 -20.42
C ALA A 153 11.10 2.60 -19.99
N VAL A 154 10.39 3.67 -20.27
CA VAL A 154 8.95 3.80 -20.05
C VAL A 154 8.28 4.29 -21.31
N ARG A 155 7.14 3.71 -21.65
CA ARG A 155 6.29 4.13 -22.76
C ARG A 155 4.87 4.36 -22.26
N LEU A 156 4.36 5.55 -22.46
CA LEU A 156 2.98 5.92 -22.18
C LEU A 156 2.12 5.60 -23.40
N ILE A 157 1.00 4.92 -23.18
CA ILE A 157 0.01 4.62 -24.21
C ILE A 157 -1.23 5.46 -23.94
N CYS A 158 -1.66 6.23 -24.92
CA CYS A 158 -2.78 7.14 -24.81
C CYS A 158 -3.54 7.30 -26.14
N ASP A 159 -4.70 7.93 -26.10
CA ASP A 159 -5.37 8.46 -27.28
C ASP A 159 -4.66 9.71 -27.82
N LYS A 160 -5.06 10.17 -28.99
CA LYS A 160 -4.45 11.31 -29.68
C LYS A 160 -4.54 12.61 -28.87
N ASP A 161 -5.71 12.90 -28.30
CA ASP A 161 -5.93 14.14 -27.54
C ASP A 161 -5.07 14.18 -26.27
N SER A 162 -4.91 13.04 -25.62
CA SER A 162 -4.03 12.89 -24.47
C SER A 162 -2.56 13.00 -24.85
N ALA A 163 -2.15 12.51 -26.03
CA ALA A 163 -0.78 12.61 -26.51
C ALA A 163 -0.35 14.05 -26.74
N GLU A 164 -1.16 14.86 -27.39
CA GLU A 164 -0.90 16.28 -27.63
C GLU A 164 -0.74 17.06 -26.32
N PHE A 165 -1.49 16.65 -25.27
CA PHE A 165 -1.38 17.25 -23.94
C PHE A 165 -0.16 16.74 -23.17
N LEU A 166 0.23 15.49 -23.34
CA LEU A 166 1.34 14.84 -22.64
C LEU A 166 2.70 15.23 -23.19
N GLU A 167 2.85 15.34 -24.49
CA GLU A 167 4.13 15.52 -25.17
C GLU A 167 4.97 16.66 -24.58
N PRO A 168 4.44 17.86 -24.34
CA PRO A 168 5.22 18.96 -23.76
C PRO A 168 5.56 18.77 -22.28
N GLN A 169 5.01 17.74 -21.62
CA GLN A 169 5.13 17.52 -20.17
C GLN A 169 6.00 16.33 -19.78
N ILE A 170 6.46 15.57 -20.75
CA ILE A 170 7.37 14.43 -20.57
C ILE A 170 8.76 14.78 -21.11
N SER A 171 9.77 14.08 -20.62
CA SER A 171 11.16 14.36 -21.00
C SER A 171 11.91 13.16 -21.56
N VAL A 172 11.70 12.00 -20.97
CA VAL A 172 12.42 10.75 -21.31
C VAL A 172 11.49 9.56 -21.57
N GLU A 173 10.24 9.70 -21.21
CA GLU A 173 9.21 8.70 -21.51
C GLU A 173 8.86 8.77 -23.00
N MET A 174 8.62 7.61 -23.61
CA MET A 174 8.11 7.52 -24.99
C MET A 174 6.60 7.60 -25.00
N LEU A 175 6.02 8.12 -26.07
CA LEU A 175 4.58 8.07 -26.32
C LEU A 175 4.24 7.08 -27.43
N SER A 176 3.09 6.43 -27.30
CA SER A 176 2.45 5.68 -28.37
C SER A 176 0.96 5.99 -28.36
N VAL A 177 0.48 6.48 -29.50
CA VAL A 177 -0.95 6.75 -29.70
C VAL A 177 -1.65 5.46 -30.13
N ILE A 178 -2.77 5.16 -29.49
CA ILE A 178 -3.67 4.08 -29.87
C ILE A 178 -5.02 4.67 -30.29
N ASN A 179 -5.50 4.27 -31.45
CA ASN A 179 -6.81 4.66 -31.98
C ASN A 179 -7.83 3.53 -31.83
N GLU A 180 -7.37 2.28 -31.85
CA GLU A 180 -8.19 1.08 -31.79
C GLU A 180 -7.65 0.06 -30.76
N LYS A 181 -8.53 -0.85 -30.29
CA LYS A 181 -8.12 -1.96 -29.41
C LYS A 181 -6.97 -2.79 -29.96
N ASN A 182 -6.96 -3.02 -31.28
CA ASN A 182 -5.94 -3.80 -31.95
C ASN A 182 -4.54 -3.16 -31.87
N ASP A 183 -4.45 -1.85 -31.72
CA ASP A 183 -3.16 -1.17 -31.63
C ASP A 183 -2.44 -1.49 -30.33
N LEU A 184 -3.17 -1.61 -29.21
CA LEU A 184 -2.60 -2.08 -27.95
C LEU A 184 -2.02 -3.50 -28.10
N LEU A 185 -2.76 -4.41 -28.72
CA LEU A 185 -2.29 -5.78 -28.94
C LEU A 185 -1.04 -5.83 -29.84
N LYS A 186 -0.94 -4.95 -30.85
CA LYS A 186 0.27 -4.82 -31.67
C LYS A 186 1.47 -4.35 -30.86
N ILE A 187 1.27 -3.33 -30.01
CA ILE A 187 2.31 -2.82 -29.13
C ILE A 187 2.81 -3.91 -28.17
N LEU A 188 1.90 -4.66 -27.55
CA LEU A 188 2.22 -5.71 -26.59
C LEU A 188 2.98 -6.92 -27.19
N LYS A 189 3.08 -7.03 -28.53
CA LYS A 189 3.93 -8.03 -29.19
C LYS A 189 5.42 -7.69 -29.14
N ASP A 190 5.80 -6.47 -28.78
CA ASP A 190 7.20 -6.07 -28.64
C ASP A 190 7.88 -6.85 -27.49
N LYS A 191 8.81 -7.73 -27.83
CA LYS A 191 9.53 -8.58 -26.86
C LYS A 191 10.37 -7.81 -25.84
N LYS A 192 10.57 -6.51 -26.03
CA LYS A 192 11.28 -5.63 -25.07
C LYS A 192 10.41 -5.26 -23.88
N ILE A 193 9.10 -5.43 -23.98
CA ILE A 193 8.16 -5.12 -22.91
C ILE A 193 8.27 -6.21 -21.84
N THR A 194 8.57 -5.78 -20.63
CA THR A 194 8.69 -6.65 -19.46
C THR A 194 7.56 -6.46 -18.46
N SER A 195 6.87 -5.34 -18.50
CA SER A 195 5.77 -5.04 -17.60
C SER A 195 4.76 -4.06 -18.20
N VAL A 196 3.54 -4.15 -17.71
CA VAL A 196 2.43 -3.27 -18.10
C VAL A 196 1.74 -2.76 -16.83
N LEU A 197 1.44 -1.47 -16.80
CA LEU A 197 0.67 -0.82 -15.74
C LEU A 197 -0.62 -0.26 -16.32
N VAL A 198 -1.75 -0.72 -15.79
CA VAL A 198 -3.09 -0.22 -16.09
C VAL A 198 -3.74 0.22 -14.78
N GLY A 199 -4.50 1.30 -14.80
CA GLY A 199 -5.29 1.75 -13.65
C GLY A 199 -5.08 3.21 -13.26
N PRO A 200 -3.86 3.74 -13.10
CA PRO A 200 -3.67 5.13 -12.69
C PRO A 200 -4.34 6.12 -13.67
N GLY A 201 -5.41 6.77 -13.24
CA GLY A 201 -6.14 7.74 -14.03
C GLY A 201 -7.11 7.16 -15.08
N ASN A 202 -7.20 5.83 -15.24
CA ASN A 202 -8.03 5.21 -16.26
C ASN A 202 -9.54 5.19 -15.94
N GLY A 203 -9.91 5.39 -14.65
CA GLY A 203 -11.29 5.25 -14.21
C GLY A 203 -11.76 3.80 -14.08
N VAL A 204 -12.99 3.64 -13.56
CA VAL A 204 -13.65 2.33 -13.43
C VAL A 204 -14.75 2.26 -14.49
N ASN A 205 -14.42 1.75 -15.66
CA ASN A 205 -15.31 1.66 -16.82
C ASN A 205 -14.98 0.42 -17.66
N ASP A 206 -15.84 0.11 -18.61
CA ASP A 206 -15.70 -1.08 -19.49
C ASP A 206 -14.45 -1.01 -20.36
N GLU A 207 -14.01 0.17 -20.76
CA GLU A 207 -12.80 0.35 -21.55
C GLU A 207 -11.55 -0.02 -20.74
N THR A 208 -11.44 0.45 -19.50
CA THR A 208 -10.37 0.06 -18.60
C THR A 208 -10.38 -1.44 -18.34
N LYS A 209 -11.56 -2.01 -18.07
CA LYS A 209 -11.74 -3.46 -17.90
C LYS A 209 -11.30 -4.26 -19.12
N ALA A 210 -11.55 -3.75 -20.31
CA ALA A 210 -11.16 -4.44 -21.55
C ALA A 210 -9.67 -4.36 -21.86
N ARG A 211 -8.92 -3.47 -21.17
CA ARG A 211 -7.47 -3.30 -21.31
C ARG A 211 -6.68 -4.04 -20.22
N THR A 212 -7.37 -4.57 -19.20
CA THR A 212 -6.80 -5.41 -18.12
C THR A 212 -6.97 -6.88 -18.43
#